data_f34bc7286ae64cb5a8649af03f52dbd4
#
_entry.id   f34bc7286ae64cb5a8649af03f52dbd4
#
_cell.length_a   1.000
_cell.length_b   1.000
_cell.length_c   1.000
_cell.angle_alpha   90.00
_cell.angle_beta   90.00
_cell.angle_gamma   90.00
#
_symmetry.space_group_name_H-M   'P 1'
#
loop_
_entity.id
_entity.type
_entity.pdbx_description
1 polymer ?
#
loop_
_entity_poly.entity_id
_entity_poly.type
_entity_poly.pdbx_seq_one_letter_code
_entity_poly.pdbx_strand_id
1 'polypeptide(L)'
;RGISGQTTSHMLVRFRNDVIKLDPKYVVILAGTNDIAKNNGDITLENVMGNIISMCELAKANRIRPILCAVLPATGFYWRPGVMPAEDIMKLNEMIKAYADSRKIPFVDYHTALKDSSNGLPKEYAEDGVHPNLQCYKIMEEMILKHIR
;
A
#
# COMPACT_ATOMS: atom_id res chain seq x y z
N ARG A 1 -1.21 4.54 11.85
CA ARG A 1 -1.80 3.30 12.43
C ARG A 1 -1.26 2.01 11.76
N GLY A 2 -0.06 2.08 11.16
CA GLY A 2 0.62 0.88 10.69
C GLY A 2 0.99 -0.08 11.82
N ILE A 3 0.86 -1.39 11.56
CA ILE A 3 1.32 -2.45 12.46
C ILE A 3 2.18 -3.40 11.62
N SER A 4 3.42 -3.64 12.06
CA SER A 4 4.37 -4.46 11.33
C SER A 4 3.81 -5.87 11.04
N GLY A 5 4.05 -6.37 9.82
CA GLY A 5 3.65 -7.71 9.38
C GLY A 5 2.17 -7.89 9.04
N GLN A 6 1.31 -6.91 9.30
CA GLN A 6 -0.12 -7.05 9.03
C GLN A 6 -0.46 -6.97 7.54
N THR A 7 -1.44 -7.77 7.13
CA THR A 7 -2.01 -7.85 5.78
C THR A 7 -3.26 -6.98 5.65
N THR A 8 -3.78 -6.86 4.43
CA THR A 8 -5.03 -6.12 4.16
C THR A 8 -6.22 -6.65 4.95
N SER A 9 -6.30 -7.97 5.20
CA SER A 9 -7.34 -8.58 6.03
C SER A 9 -7.30 -8.07 7.47
N HIS A 10 -6.10 -7.98 8.07
CA HIS A 10 -5.92 -7.42 9.40
C HIS A 10 -6.30 -5.93 9.45
N MET A 11 -5.90 -5.17 8.43
CA MET A 11 -6.22 -3.74 8.34
C MET A 11 -7.73 -3.53 8.24
N LEU A 12 -8.44 -4.34 7.45
CA LEU A 12 -9.89 -4.26 7.29
C LEU A 12 -10.63 -4.53 8.60
N VAL A 13 -10.24 -5.57 9.34
CA VAL A 13 -10.88 -5.93 10.63
C VAL A 13 -10.78 -4.80 11.65
N ARG A 14 -9.64 -4.12 11.72
CA ARG A 14 -9.42 -3.03 12.69
C ARG A 14 -9.77 -1.63 12.15
N PHE A 15 -10.21 -1.52 10.88
CA PHE A 15 -10.44 -0.25 10.21
C PHE A 15 -11.44 0.66 10.95
N ARG A 16 -12.49 0.08 11.54
CA ARG A 16 -13.46 0.83 12.32
C ARG A 16 -12.84 1.50 13.55
N ASN A 17 -11.99 0.78 14.29
CA ASN A 17 -11.38 1.31 15.51
C ASN A 17 -10.24 2.28 15.20
N ASP A 18 -9.43 1.99 14.17
CA ASP A 18 -8.19 2.70 13.90
C ASP A 18 -8.35 3.88 12.93
N VAL A 19 -9.47 3.92 12.20
CA VAL A 19 -9.76 4.98 11.23
C VAL A 19 -11.10 5.63 11.51
N ILE A 20 -12.21 4.90 11.42
CA ILE A 20 -13.54 5.48 11.45
C ILE A 20 -13.83 6.20 12.79
N LYS A 21 -13.49 5.59 13.92
CA LYS A 21 -13.71 6.18 15.25
C LYS A 21 -12.85 7.44 15.51
N LEU A 22 -11.79 7.64 14.73
CA LEU A 22 -10.92 8.81 14.85
C LEU A 22 -11.40 10.00 14.01
N ASP A 23 -12.39 9.76 13.14
CA ASP A 23 -13.01 10.74 12.27
C ASP A 23 -12.00 11.64 11.52
N PRO A 24 -10.99 11.08 10.83
CA PRO A 24 -10.00 11.88 10.12
C PRO A 24 -10.60 12.44 8.83
N LYS A 25 -10.10 13.57 8.36
CA LYS A 25 -10.47 14.14 7.05
C LYS A 25 -10.05 13.23 5.88
N TYR A 26 -8.88 12.60 6.02
CA TYR A 26 -8.28 11.73 5.01
C TYR A 26 -7.77 10.42 5.64
N VAL A 27 -7.80 9.34 4.86
CA VAL A 27 -7.08 8.11 5.17
C VAL A 27 -6.18 7.74 4.00
N VAL A 28 -4.89 7.58 4.27
CA VAL A 28 -3.91 7.09 3.29
C VAL A 28 -3.82 5.58 3.44
N ILE A 29 -4.06 4.85 2.36
CA ILE A 29 -4.01 3.38 2.33
C ILE A 29 -2.82 2.95 1.48
N LEU A 30 -1.79 2.46 2.15
CA LEU A 30 -0.61 1.78 1.58
C LEU A 30 -0.60 0.37 2.13
N ALA A 31 -0.99 -0.60 1.32
CA ALA A 31 -1.23 -1.98 1.77
C ALA A 31 -1.01 -2.98 0.62
N GLY A 32 -0.60 -4.21 0.95
CA GLY A 32 -0.43 -5.30 0.00
C GLY A 32 0.93 -6.01 0.08
N THR A 33 1.99 -5.35 0.56
CA THR A 33 3.32 -5.96 0.70
C THR A 33 3.28 -7.26 1.51
N ASN A 34 2.66 -7.24 2.68
CA ASN A 34 2.59 -8.40 3.56
C ASN A 34 1.64 -9.49 3.07
N ASP A 35 0.65 -9.13 2.26
CA ASP A 35 -0.22 -10.08 1.57
C ASP A 35 0.60 -10.86 0.52
N ILE A 36 1.34 -10.16 -0.34
CA ILE A 36 2.24 -10.75 -1.35
C ILE A 36 3.35 -11.58 -0.67
N ALA A 37 3.84 -11.13 0.48
CA ALA A 37 4.78 -11.91 1.30
C ALA A 37 4.16 -13.12 2.00
N LYS A 38 2.83 -13.34 1.85
CA LYS A 38 2.08 -14.46 2.44
C LYS A 38 2.20 -14.52 3.97
N ASN A 39 2.24 -13.37 4.63
CA ASN A 39 2.38 -13.30 6.09
C ASN A 39 1.20 -13.88 6.85
N ASN A 40 0.03 -13.97 6.21
CA ASN A 40 -1.19 -14.57 6.76
C ASN A 40 -1.72 -15.71 5.86
N GLY A 41 -0.81 -16.48 5.24
CA GLY A 41 -1.15 -17.52 4.29
C GLY A 41 -1.37 -17.01 2.86
N ASP A 42 -1.77 -17.94 1.98
CA ASP A 42 -2.01 -17.62 0.58
C ASP A 42 -3.30 -16.78 0.41
N ILE A 43 -3.22 -15.77 -0.41
CA ILE A 43 -4.33 -14.90 -0.78
C ILE A 43 -4.17 -14.49 -2.26
N THR A 44 -5.26 -14.42 -3.02
CA THR A 44 -5.22 -13.95 -4.39
C THR A 44 -5.13 -12.42 -4.44
N LEU A 45 -4.57 -11.87 -5.52
CA LEU A 45 -4.51 -10.40 -5.69
C LEU A 45 -5.91 -9.77 -5.77
N GLU A 46 -6.90 -10.50 -6.31
CA GLU A 46 -8.29 -10.08 -6.33
C GLU A 46 -8.86 -9.93 -4.91
N ASN A 47 -8.54 -10.84 -4.01
CA ASN A 47 -8.98 -10.74 -2.61
C ASN A 47 -8.26 -9.63 -1.85
N VAL A 48 -6.96 -9.42 -2.11
CA VAL A 48 -6.22 -8.25 -1.59
C VAL A 48 -6.88 -6.96 -2.05
N MET A 49 -7.18 -6.87 -3.34
CA MET A 49 -7.88 -5.69 -3.90
C MET A 49 -9.29 -5.54 -3.31
N GLY A 50 -10.03 -6.64 -3.10
CA GLY A 50 -11.32 -6.63 -2.43
C GLY A 50 -11.26 -6.02 -1.03
N ASN A 51 -10.24 -6.35 -0.25
CA ASN A 51 -10.01 -5.75 1.06
C ASN A 51 -9.73 -4.23 0.96
N ILE A 52 -8.92 -3.82 -0.02
CA ILE A 52 -8.62 -2.39 -0.28
C ILE A 52 -9.89 -1.64 -0.68
N ILE A 53 -10.71 -2.21 -1.57
CA ILE A 53 -11.99 -1.65 -1.98
C ILE A 53 -12.90 -1.48 -0.76
N SER A 54 -13.02 -2.50 0.08
CA SER A 54 -13.84 -2.45 1.30
C SER A 54 -13.41 -1.34 2.25
N MET A 55 -12.10 -1.14 2.44
CA MET A 55 -11.59 -0.04 3.25
C MET A 55 -11.94 1.33 2.64
N CYS A 56 -11.88 1.48 1.32
CA CYS A 56 -12.26 2.72 0.63
C CYS A 56 -13.77 2.99 0.76
N GLU A 57 -14.61 1.97 0.62
CA GLU A 57 -16.06 2.09 0.76
C GLU A 57 -16.46 2.44 2.18
N LEU A 58 -15.85 1.80 3.19
CA LEU A 58 -16.04 2.15 4.59
C LEU A 58 -15.62 3.60 4.91
N ALA A 59 -14.47 4.04 4.37
CA ALA A 59 -14.03 5.42 4.52
C ALA A 59 -15.07 6.40 3.94
N LYS A 60 -15.47 6.20 2.68
CA LYS A 60 -16.45 7.06 2.00
C LYS A 60 -17.81 7.08 2.69
N ALA A 61 -18.30 5.93 3.15
CA ALA A 61 -19.56 5.84 3.90
C ALA A 61 -19.54 6.64 5.21
N ASN A 62 -18.35 6.90 5.76
CA ASN A 62 -18.12 7.70 6.95
C ASN A 62 -17.57 9.11 6.66
N ARG A 63 -17.70 9.60 5.41
CA ARG A 63 -17.24 10.94 4.97
C ARG A 63 -15.73 11.17 5.09
N ILE A 64 -14.95 10.09 5.19
CA ILE A 64 -13.49 10.12 5.18
C ILE A 64 -13.00 9.97 3.73
N ARG A 65 -12.08 10.81 3.28
CA ARG A 65 -11.53 10.79 1.91
C ARG A 65 -10.36 9.82 1.83
N PRO A 66 -10.49 8.66 1.13
CA PRO A 66 -9.38 7.77 0.92
C PRO A 66 -8.40 8.34 -0.11
N ILE A 67 -7.11 8.07 0.11
CA ILE A 67 -6.02 8.25 -0.85
C ILE A 67 -5.34 6.90 -0.98
N LEU A 68 -5.26 6.36 -2.19
CA LEU A 68 -4.63 5.08 -2.46
C LEU A 68 -3.18 5.27 -2.88
N CYS A 69 -2.30 4.41 -2.38
CA CYS A 69 -0.89 4.42 -2.75
C CYS A 69 -0.51 3.12 -3.46
N ALA A 70 0.38 3.23 -4.45
CA ALA A 70 1.03 2.06 -5.01
C ALA A 70 1.87 1.37 -3.93
N VAL A 71 1.81 0.03 -3.91
CA VAL A 71 2.72 -0.82 -3.13
C VAL A 71 4.14 -0.53 -3.56
N LEU A 72 5.05 -0.40 -2.59
CA LEU A 72 6.45 -0.12 -2.86
C LEU A 72 7.12 -1.23 -3.66
N PRO A 73 8.11 -0.91 -4.51
CA PRO A 73 8.83 -1.92 -5.26
C PRO A 73 9.63 -2.85 -4.33
N ALA A 74 9.70 -4.13 -4.66
CA ALA A 74 10.56 -5.10 -4.00
C ALA A 74 10.84 -6.28 -4.93
N THR A 75 12.06 -6.81 -4.91
CA THR A 75 12.47 -7.99 -5.68
C THR A 75 12.50 -9.26 -4.84
N GLY A 76 12.38 -9.14 -3.53
CA GLY A 76 12.38 -10.27 -2.59
C GLY A 76 12.05 -9.80 -1.17
N PHE A 77 11.80 -10.76 -0.30
CA PHE A 77 11.58 -10.52 1.12
C PHE A 77 12.55 -11.40 1.93
N TYR A 78 13.41 -10.78 2.76
CA TYR A 78 14.42 -11.51 3.51
C TYR A 78 13.81 -12.53 4.50
N TRP A 79 12.59 -12.24 5.01
CA TRP A 79 11.86 -13.15 5.92
C TRP A 79 11.04 -14.22 5.18
N ARG A 80 10.97 -14.15 3.86
CA ARG A 80 10.23 -15.13 3.02
C ARG A 80 11.03 -15.46 1.77
N PRO A 81 12.16 -16.19 1.92
CA PRO A 81 12.95 -16.63 0.78
C PRO A 81 12.12 -17.44 -0.21
N GLY A 82 12.35 -17.21 -1.50
CA GLY A 82 11.65 -17.91 -2.59
C GLY A 82 10.38 -17.18 -3.10
N VAL A 83 9.89 -16.14 -2.42
CA VAL A 83 8.87 -15.26 -2.99
C VAL A 83 9.56 -14.20 -3.85
N MET A 84 9.13 -14.08 -5.11
CA MET A 84 9.59 -13.06 -6.06
C MET A 84 8.46 -12.07 -6.32
N PRO A 85 8.36 -10.99 -5.52
CA PRO A 85 7.15 -10.18 -5.44
C PRO A 85 6.97 -9.16 -6.56
N ALA A 86 7.99 -8.86 -7.35
CA ALA A 86 7.99 -7.71 -8.27
C ALA A 86 6.81 -7.74 -9.25
N GLU A 87 6.51 -8.90 -9.85
CA GLU A 87 5.41 -9.03 -10.80
C GLU A 87 4.04 -8.88 -10.13
N ASP A 88 3.85 -9.51 -8.96
CA ASP A 88 2.60 -9.41 -8.21
C ASP A 88 2.37 -7.99 -7.68
N ILE A 89 3.43 -7.28 -7.27
CA ILE A 89 3.37 -5.87 -6.89
C ILE A 89 2.89 -5.03 -8.08
N MET A 90 3.45 -5.21 -9.25
CA MET A 90 3.04 -4.46 -10.45
C MET A 90 1.58 -4.74 -10.81
N LYS A 91 1.15 -6.00 -10.82
CA LYS A 91 -0.24 -6.38 -11.08
C LYS A 91 -1.21 -5.77 -10.07
N LEU A 92 -0.89 -5.84 -8.78
CA LEU A 92 -1.71 -5.24 -7.74
C LEU A 92 -1.78 -3.71 -7.90
N ASN A 93 -0.67 -3.05 -8.24
CA ASN A 93 -0.64 -1.61 -8.46
C ASN A 93 -1.50 -1.18 -9.66
N GLU A 94 -1.53 -1.97 -10.75
CA GLU A 94 -2.44 -1.75 -11.87
C GLU A 94 -3.91 -1.84 -11.43
N MET A 95 -4.27 -2.83 -10.61
CA MET A 95 -5.62 -2.99 -10.08
C MET A 95 -6.00 -1.82 -9.17
N ILE A 96 -5.11 -1.39 -8.28
CA ILE A 96 -5.31 -0.24 -7.37
C ILE A 96 -5.54 1.03 -8.20
N LYS A 97 -4.68 1.28 -9.19
CA LYS A 97 -4.78 2.44 -10.06
C LYS A 97 -6.10 2.46 -10.85
N ALA A 98 -6.45 1.34 -11.46
CA ALA A 98 -7.70 1.23 -12.24
C ALA A 98 -8.93 1.52 -11.35
N TYR A 99 -8.96 1.00 -10.14
CA TYR A 99 -10.03 1.28 -9.19
C TYR A 99 -10.03 2.76 -8.76
N ALA A 100 -8.88 3.32 -8.44
CA ALA A 100 -8.74 4.73 -8.07
C ALA A 100 -9.29 5.65 -9.16
N ASP A 101 -8.89 5.41 -10.42
CA ASP A 101 -9.35 6.18 -11.59
C ASP A 101 -10.88 6.06 -11.76
N SER A 102 -11.42 4.84 -11.65
CA SER A 102 -12.88 4.58 -11.80
C SER A 102 -13.73 5.26 -10.72
N ARG A 103 -13.17 5.48 -9.54
CA ARG A 103 -13.85 6.07 -8.38
C ARG A 103 -13.45 7.50 -8.07
N LYS A 104 -12.58 8.11 -8.90
CA LYS A 104 -12.00 9.45 -8.70
C LYS A 104 -11.34 9.59 -7.33
N ILE A 105 -10.62 8.54 -6.90
CA ILE A 105 -9.82 8.52 -5.69
C ILE A 105 -8.40 8.96 -6.07
N PRO A 106 -7.76 9.88 -5.33
CA PRO A 106 -6.35 10.19 -5.55
C PRO A 106 -5.48 8.94 -5.44
N PHE A 107 -4.57 8.77 -6.41
CA PHE A 107 -3.59 7.68 -6.45
C PHE A 107 -2.17 8.25 -6.41
N VAL A 108 -1.36 7.77 -5.49
CA VAL A 108 0.04 8.16 -5.32
C VAL A 108 0.94 7.04 -5.80
N ASP A 109 1.60 7.24 -6.93
CA ASP A 109 2.45 6.22 -7.56
C ASP A 109 3.86 6.20 -6.95
N TYR A 110 3.98 5.71 -5.73
CA TYR A 110 5.27 5.50 -5.09
C TYR A 110 6.15 4.49 -5.84
N HIS A 111 5.54 3.48 -6.49
CA HIS A 111 6.28 2.45 -7.19
C HIS A 111 7.12 3.01 -8.32
N THR A 112 6.52 3.77 -9.23
CA THR A 112 7.22 4.37 -10.37
C THR A 112 8.28 5.38 -9.91
N ALA A 113 8.01 6.12 -8.84
CA ALA A 113 8.93 7.14 -8.33
C ALA A 113 10.17 6.57 -7.63
N LEU A 114 10.09 5.36 -7.06
CA LEU A 114 11.11 4.83 -6.16
C LEU A 114 11.83 3.58 -6.69
N LYS A 115 11.33 2.95 -7.76
CA LYS A 115 11.89 1.70 -8.28
C LYS A 115 13.22 1.91 -9.01
N ASP A 116 14.09 0.92 -8.90
CA ASP A 116 15.27 0.78 -9.77
C ASP A 116 14.92 0.05 -11.09
N SER A 117 15.96 -0.23 -11.90
CA SER A 117 15.83 -0.94 -13.17
C SER A 117 15.35 -2.39 -13.05
N SER A 118 15.43 -2.98 -11.85
CA SER A 118 15.00 -4.34 -11.55
C SER A 118 13.60 -4.39 -10.92
N ASN A 119 12.88 -3.26 -10.86
CA ASN A 119 11.63 -3.10 -10.13
C ASN A 119 11.75 -3.38 -8.61
N GLY A 120 12.93 -3.14 -8.05
CA GLY A 120 13.21 -3.21 -6.62
C GLY A 120 13.30 -1.83 -5.99
N LEU A 121 13.31 -1.80 -4.66
CA LEU A 121 13.60 -0.60 -3.90
C LEU A 121 15.13 -0.50 -3.71
N PRO A 122 15.78 0.58 -4.22
CA PRO A 122 17.24 0.70 -4.15
C PRO A 122 17.75 0.73 -2.71
N LYS A 123 18.98 0.25 -2.49
CA LYS A 123 19.60 0.24 -1.16
C LYS A 123 19.73 1.61 -0.51
N GLU A 124 19.84 2.67 -1.32
CA GLU A 124 19.85 4.05 -0.81
C GLU A 124 18.53 4.47 -0.16
N TYR A 125 17.41 3.81 -0.51
CA TYR A 125 16.08 4.05 0.05
C TYR A 125 15.64 3.00 1.07
N ALA A 126 16.18 1.78 0.97
CA ALA A 126 15.89 0.69 1.90
C ALA A 126 17.07 -0.26 1.97
N GLU A 127 17.73 -0.36 3.11
CA GLU A 127 18.91 -1.22 3.30
C GLU A 127 18.60 -2.69 3.02
N ASP A 128 17.42 -3.15 3.43
CA ASP A 128 16.93 -4.52 3.23
C ASP A 128 16.12 -4.71 1.93
N GLY A 129 15.99 -3.65 1.12
CA GLY A 129 15.23 -3.66 -0.13
C GLY A 129 13.71 -3.61 0.05
N VAL A 130 13.19 -3.40 1.27
CA VAL A 130 11.76 -3.41 1.57
C VAL A 130 11.30 -2.26 2.46
N HIS A 131 12.00 -2.00 3.56
CA HIS A 131 11.61 -1.02 4.57
C HIS A 131 12.24 0.35 4.30
N PRO A 132 11.43 1.37 3.95
CA PRO A 132 11.93 2.71 3.64
C PRO A 132 12.73 3.33 4.79
N ASN A 133 13.85 3.94 4.46
CA ASN A 133 14.59 4.79 5.38
C ASN A 133 14.05 6.23 5.37
N LEU A 134 14.66 7.11 6.16
CA LEU A 134 14.23 8.51 6.29
C LEU A 134 14.28 9.27 4.95
N GLN A 135 15.27 8.99 4.10
CA GLN A 135 15.39 9.63 2.79
C GLN A 135 14.21 9.26 1.89
N CYS A 136 13.88 7.98 1.84
CA CYS A 136 12.73 7.48 1.10
C CYS A 136 11.41 8.08 1.62
N TYR A 137 11.22 8.12 2.94
CA TYR A 137 10.03 8.72 3.54
C TYR A 137 9.87 10.22 3.21
N LYS A 138 10.96 10.98 3.09
CA LYS A 138 10.88 12.39 2.66
C LYS A 138 10.32 12.53 1.25
N ILE A 139 10.76 11.66 0.31
CA ILE A 139 10.22 11.65 -1.05
C ILE A 139 8.73 11.27 -1.02
N MET A 140 8.36 10.24 -0.26
CA MET A 140 6.98 9.80 -0.12
C MET A 140 6.09 10.90 0.49
N GLU A 141 6.60 11.64 1.48
CA GLU A 141 5.91 12.77 2.11
C GLU A 141 5.63 13.88 1.09
N GLU A 142 6.62 14.29 0.32
CA GLU A 142 6.44 15.31 -0.72
C GLU A 142 5.37 14.92 -1.75
N MET A 143 5.28 13.63 -2.08
CA MET A 143 4.28 13.13 -3.01
C MET A 143 2.87 13.15 -2.42
N ILE A 144 2.70 12.66 -1.19
CA ILE A 144 1.37 12.58 -0.56
C ILE A 144 0.81 13.95 -0.19
N LEU A 145 1.65 14.90 0.22
CA LEU A 145 1.21 16.25 0.60
C LEU A 145 0.52 17.00 -0.53
N LYS A 146 0.76 16.65 -1.79
CA LYS A 146 0.07 17.22 -2.96
C LYS A 146 -1.42 16.88 -2.98
N HIS A 147 -1.84 15.85 -2.25
CA HIS A 147 -3.22 15.34 -2.20
C HIS A 147 -3.95 15.66 -0.89
N ILE A 148 -3.23 16.20 0.11
CA ILE A 148 -3.77 16.57 1.43
C ILE A 148 -3.88 18.10 1.47
N ARG A 149 -5.11 18.62 1.49
CA ARG A 149 -5.41 20.07 1.56
C ARG A 149 -6.44 20.35 2.63
#